data_79275a5b7a1245a0de257c51ec7549f3
#
_entry.id   79275a5b7a1245a0de257c51ec7549f3
#
_cell.length_a   1.000
_cell.length_b   1.000
_cell.length_c   1.000
_cell.angle_alpha   90.00
_cell.angle_beta   90.00
_cell.angle_gamma   90.00
#
_symmetry.space_group_name_H-M   'P 1'
#
loop_
_entity.id
_entity.type
_entity.pdbx_description
1 polymer ?
#
loop_
_entity_poly.entity_id
_entity_poly.type
_entity_poly.pdbx_seq_one_letter_code
_entity_poly.pdbx_strand_id
1 'polypeptide(L)'
;MQYDPIKRKLGKVFNSAPILRKLFYRLLDLLLLRSWHIRKAIKQWEKTSVGKQNILDAGSGFGQYDYYLANRNKNWNIRGVDVKQEQIDDCNTFFKKIGLNNASFGFADLTKFSEPENYNLVICVDVMEHIEEDEKVFSNFYKSLKPGGMLLVSTPSDQGGSDVHVHDHHENDGTHSFIDEHVRDGYGIEDINAKLKRAGFSKSEAFYQYGPPGKLSWKLSMKYPIVMLNTSYLFFIILPFYYLLTFPFSLILNYFDVKGKHKTGTGLVAKAWK
;
A
#
# COMPACT_ATOMS: atom_id res chain seq x y z
N MET A 1 8.04 -12.66 13.80
CA MET A 1 7.87 -12.32 12.40
C MET A 1 8.73 -13.22 11.52
N GLN A 2 8.22 -14.38 11.16
CA GLN A 2 8.84 -15.16 10.07
C GLN A 2 8.25 -14.68 8.75
N TYR A 3 8.83 -13.63 8.21
CA TYR A 3 8.60 -13.24 6.83
C TYR A 3 8.89 -14.47 5.95
N ASP A 4 7.96 -14.76 5.04
CA ASP A 4 8.14 -15.79 4.01
C ASP A 4 9.60 -15.78 3.50
N PRO A 5 10.35 -16.88 3.64
CA PRO A 5 11.77 -16.93 3.28
C PRO A 5 12.04 -16.48 1.85
N ILE A 6 11.06 -16.63 0.96
CA ILE A 6 11.13 -16.18 -0.45
C ILE A 6 11.11 -14.65 -0.50
N LYS A 7 10.24 -13.98 0.26
CA LYS A 7 10.20 -12.51 0.30
C LYS A 7 11.50 -11.92 0.85
N ARG A 8 12.11 -12.54 1.87
CA ARG A 8 13.42 -12.11 2.39
C ARG A 8 14.54 -12.28 1.36
N LYS A 9 14.58 -13.43 0.66
CA LYS A 9 15.60 -13.68 -0.38
C LYS A 9 15.41 -12.71 -1.55
N LEU A 10 14.20 -12.53 -2.05
CA LEU A 10 13.90 -11.57 -3.10
C LEU A 10 14.23 -10.13 -2.67
N GLY A 11 13.85 -9.72 -1.45
CA GLY A 11 14.20 -8.41 -0.90
C GLY A 11 15.71 -8.18 -0.90
N LYS A 12 16.52 -9.13 -0.43
CA LYS A 12 17.98 -9.01 -0.46
C LYS A 12 18.53 -8.88 -1.88
N VAL A 13 18.00 -9.64 -2.84
CA VAL A 13 18.42 -9.55 -4.25
C VAL A 13 18.06 -8.19 -4.84
N PHE A 14 16.82 -7.73 -4.65
CA PHE A 14 16.38 -6.45 -5.19
C PHE A 14 17.05 -5.24 -4.52
N ASN A 15 17.43 -5.34 -3.24
CA ASN A 15 18.16 -4.29 -2.54
C ASN A 15 19.67 -4.30 -2.83
N SER A 16 20.21 -5.33 -3.49
CA SER A 16 21.65 -5.43 -3.81
C SER A 16 22.12 -4.33 -4.78
N ALA A 17 21.26 -3.86 -5.68
CA ALA A 17 21.59 -2.81 -6.64
C ALA A 17 20.41 -1.86 -6.88
N PRO A 18 20.66 -0.54 -7.05
CA PRO A 18 19.61 0.44 -7.29
C PRO A 18 18.74 0.15 -8.51
N ILE A 19 19.31 -0.43 -9.55
CA ILE A 19 18.58 -0.77 -10.76
C ILE A 19 17.56 -1.89 -10.49
N LEU A 20 17.91 -2.88 -9.67
CA LEU A 20 17.03 -3.97 -9.31
C LEU A 20 15.88 -3.47 -8.43
N ARG A 21 16.16 -2.56 -7.48
CA ARG A 21 15.11 -1.96 -6.65
C ARG A 21 14.13 -1.10 -7.47
N LYS A 22 14.64 -0.32 -8.43
CA LYS A 22 13.79 0.41 -9.39
C LYS A 22 12.92 -0.54 -10.22
N LEU A 23 13.49 -1.65 -10.67
CA LEU A 23 12.74 -2.70 -11.38
C LEU A 23 11.68 -3.31 -10.48
N PHE A 24 12.01 -3.62 -9.24
CA PHE A 24 11.07 -4.15 -8.25
C PHE A 24 9.89 -3.21 -8.02
N TYR A 25 10.13 -1.90 -7.84
CA TYR A 25 9.04 -0.93 -7.72
C TYR A 25 8.13 -0.91 -8.96
N ARG A 26 8.73 -0.99 -10.16
CA ARG A 26 7.95 -1.06 -11.41
C ARG A 26 7.10 -2.33 -11.49
N LEU A 27 7.64 -3.46 -11.05
CA LEU A 27 6.91 -4.72 -11.00
C LEU A 27 5.75 -4.65 -10.00
N LEU A 28 5.97 -4.12 -8.80
CA LEU A 28 4.90 -3.91 -7.82
C LEU A 28 3.82 -2.96 -8.36
N ASP A 29 4.22 -1.87 -8.99
CA ASP A 29 3.29 -0.91 -9.61
C ASP A 29 2.45 -1.55 -10.73
N LEU A 30 2.99 -2.53 -11.42
CA LEU A 30 2.35 -3.21 -12.51
C LEU A 30 1.44 -4.36 -12.05
N LEU A 31 1.93 -5.16 -11.09
CA LEU A 31 1.28 -6.38 -10.64
C LEU A 31 0.21 -6.13 -9.57
N LEU A 32 0.43 -5.13 -8.69
CA LEU A 32 -0.47 -4.86 -7.57
C LEU A 32 -1.60 -3.90 -7.98
N LEU A 33 -2.81 -4.40 -8.07
CA LEU A 33 -3.99 -3.61 -8.41
C LEU A 33 -4.22 -2.42 -7.46
N ARG A 34 -3.90 -2.55 -6.15
CA ARG A 34 -3.96 -1.42 -5.21
C ARG A 34 -3.09 -0.24 -5.65
N SER A 35 -1.90 -0.51 -6.21
CA SER A 35 -1.04 0.55 -6.74
C SER A 35 -1.71 1.34 -7.86
N TRP A 36 -2.54 0.70 -8.69
CA TRP A 36 -3.32 1.36 -9.72
C TRP A 36 -4.36 2.31 -9.15
N HIS A 37 -5.10 1.87 -8.11
CA HIS A 37 -6.09 2.71 -7.42
C HIS A 37 -5.42 3.90 -6.72
N ILE A 38 -4.34 3.66 -5.97
CA ILE A 38 -3.60 4.72 -5.27
C ILE A 38 -3.03 5.72 -6.28
N ARG A 39 -2.39 5.26 -7.35
CA ARG A 39 -1.84 6.16 -8.39
C ARG A 39 -2.93 6.93 -9.13
N LYS A 40 -4.10 6.35 -9.35
CA LYS A 40 -5.26 7.06 -9.89
C LYS A 40 -5.71 8.18 -8.94
N ALA A 41 -5.81 7.89 -7.64
CA ALA A 41 -6.18 8.88 -6.63
C ALA A 41 -5.15 10.02 -6.53
N ILE A 42 -3.85 9.70 -6.50
CA ILE A 42 -2.77 10.70 -6.51
C ILE A 42 -2.82 11.56 -7.79
N LYS A 43 -3.02 10.96 -8.98
CA LYS A 43 -3.18 11.72 -10.23
C LYS A 43 -4.39 12.64 -10.24
N GLN A 44 -5.48 12.26 -9.57
CA GLN A 44 -6.66 13.12 -9.41
C GLN A 44 -6.37 14.29 -8.47
N TRP A 45 -5.75 14.02 -7.31
CA TRP A 45 -5.33 15.03 -6.36
C TRP A 45 -4.34 16.03 -6.97
N GLU A 46 -3.36 15.58 -7.74
CA GLU A 46 -2.37 16.40 -8.41
C GLU A 46 -2.98 17.47 -9.32
N LYS A 47 -4.12 17.18 -9.98
CA LYS A 47 -4.81 18.13 -10.87
C LYS A 47 -5.33 19.37 -10.13
N THR A 48 -5.57 19.26 -8.84
CA THR A 48 -6.04 20.34 -7.97
C THR A 48 -4.94 20.96 -7.12
N SER A 49 -3.73 20.38 -7.18
CA SER A 49 -2.59 20.77 -6.35
C SER A 49 -1.61 21.64 -7.13
N VAL A 50 -1.36 22.84 -6.66
CA VAL A 50 -0.47 23.81 -7.33
C VAL A 50 0.77 24.09 -6.46
N GLY A 51 1.93 24.18 -7.09
CA GLY A 51 3.17 24.59 -6.43
C GLY A 51 3.82 23.49 -5.57
N LYS A 52 4.48 23.92 -4.50
CA LYS A 52 5.15 23.03 -3.56
C LYS A 52 4.13 22.31 -2.70
N GLN A 53 4.27 20.99 -2.56
CA GLN A 53 3.41 20.19 -1.72
C GLN A 53 4.25 19.42 -0.69
N ASN A 54 3.77 19.35 0.54
CA ASN A 54 4.29 18.45 1.55
C ASN A 54 3.40 17.20 1.60
N ILE A 55 4.01 16.04 1.47
CA ILE A 55 3.31 14.74 1.42
C ILE A 55 3.87 13.85 2.50
N LEU A 56 2.98 13.23 3.29
CA LEU A 56 3.33 12.19 4.25
C LEU A 56 2.96 10.82 3.68
N ASP A 57 3.91 9.89 3.67
CA ASP A 57 3.65 8.45 3.51
C ASP A 57 3.74 7.78 4.88
N ALA A 58 2.57 7.48 5.45
CA ALA A 58 2.41 6.93 6.80
C ALA A 58 2.42 5.41 6.75
N GLY A 59 3.53 4.80 7.19
CA GLY A 59 3.84 3.39 7.00
C GLY A 59 4.51 3.16 5.66
N SER A 60 5.57 3.91 5.38
CA SER A 60 6.24 3.95 4.06
C SER A 60 6.89 2.63 3.65
N GLY A 61 7.15 1.72 4.61
CA GLY A 61 7.80 0.46 4.35
C GLY A 61 9.12 0.64 3.60
N PHE A 62 9.25 0.02 2.44
CA PHE A 62 10.45 0.14 1.60
C PHE A 62 10.37 1.27 0.55
N GLY A 63 9.44 2.24 0.69
CA GLY A 63 9.44 3.50 -0.05
C GLY A 63 8.93 3.42 -1.50
N GLN A 64 8.01 2.50 -1.83
CA GLN A 64 7.47 2.36 -3.18
C GLN A 64 6.71 3.62 -3.62
N TYR A 65 5.81 4.10 -2.77
CA TYR A 65 5.01 5.29 -3.09
C TYR A 65 5.82 6.57 -3.00
N ASP A 66 6.75 6.66 -2.05
CA ASP A 66 7.71 7.77 -1.97
C ASP A 66 8.55 7.88 -3.25
N TYR A 67 9.04 6.75 -3.79
CA TYR A 67 9.76 6.71 -5.05
C TYR A 67 8.92 7.20 -6.22
N TYR A 68 7.66 6.79 -6.29
CA TYR A 68 6.73 7.26 -7.31
C TYR A 68 6.51 8.77 -7.21
N LEU A 69 6.20 9.28 -6.02
CA LEU A 69 5.92 10.70 -5.75
C LEU A 69 7.15 11.58 -6.02
N ALA A 70 8.33 11.19 -5.52
CA ALA A 70 9.57 11.93 -5.67
C ALA A 70 10.06 12.06 -7.12
N ASN A 71 9.76 11.04 -7.95
CA ASN A 71 10.06 11.11 -9.38
C ASN A 71 9.01 11.91 -10.17
N ARG A 72 7.77 11.96 -9.66
CA ARG A 72 6.66 12.59 -10.38
C ARG A 72 6.77 14.12 -10.37
N ASN A 73 7.15 14.71 -9.24
CA ASN A 73 7.34 16.15 -9.14
C ASN A 73 8.46 16.49 -8.16
N LYS A 74 9.51 17.14 -8.66
CA LYS A 74 10.68 17.51 -7.87
C LYS A 74 10.43 18.65 -6.88
N ASN A 75 9.32 19.38 -7.03
CA ASN A 75 8.91 20.43 -6.10
C ASN A 75 8.10 19.89 -4.90
N TRP A 76 7.75 18.61 -4.91
CA TRP A 76 7.11 17.99 -3.77
C TRP A 76 8.14 17.55 -2.74
N ASN A 77 7.84 17.78 -1.47
CA ASN A 77 8.62 17.32 -0.33
C ASN A 77 7.89 16.11 0.27
N ILE A 78 8.52 14.95 0.22
CA ILE A 78 7.95 13.68 0.67
C ILE A 78 8.63 13.28 1.98
N ARG A 79 7.81 12.95 2.99
CA ARG A 79 8.26 12.36 4.23
C ARG A 79 7.62 10.99 4.40
N GLY A 80 8.42 9.95 4.28
CA GLY A 80 8.06 8.60 4.66
C GLY A 80 8.29 8.38 6.16
N VAL A 81 7.35 7.76 6.86
CA VAL A 81 7.53 7.36 8.26
C VAL A 81 7.15 5.90 8.45
N ASP A 82 7.90 5.21 9.30
CA ASP A 82 7.66 3.80 9.64
C ASP A 82 8.16 3.51 11.07
N VAL A 83 7.72 2.38 11.65
CA VAL A 83 8.22 1.90 12.96
C VAL A 83 9.44 0.97 12.80
N LYS A 84 9.79 0.56 11.58
CA LYS A 84 10.89 -0.36 11.30
C LYS A 84 12.15 0.41 10.92
N GLN A 85 13.06 0.62 11.87
CA GLN A 85 14.29 1.39 11.67
C GLN A 85 15.13 0.85 10.49
N GLU A 86 15.21 -0.45 10.31
CA GLU A 86 15.94 -1.08 9.19
C GLU A 86 15.42 -0.62 7.83
N GLN A 87 14.11 -0.49 7.66
CA GLN A 87 13.50 -0.01 6.40
C GLN A 87 13.75 1.48 6.18
N ILE A 88 13.72 2.27 7.25
CA ILE A 88 14.03 3.70 7.21
C ILE A 88 15.45 3.94 6.73
N ASP A 89 16.42 3.26 7.34
CA ASP A 89 17.85 3.41 7.02
C ASP A 89 18.14 2.96 5.60
N ASP A 90 17.53 1.85 5.17
CA ASP A 90 17.62 1.33 3.81
C ASP A 90 17.02 2.31 2.79
N CYS A 91 15.85 2.89 3.06
CA CYS A 91 15.23 3.90 2.21
C CYS A 91 16.08 5.17 2.11
N ASN A 92 16.55 5.72 3.22
CA ASN A 92 17.43 6.91 3.21
C ASN A 92 18.70 6.66 2.40
N THR A 93 19.33 5.49 2.58
CA THR A 93 20.53 5.09 1.83
C THR A 93 20.24 4.99 0.34
N PHE A 94 19.16 4.31 -0.04
CA PHE A 94 18.79 4.11 -1.44
C PHE A 94 18.44 5.44 -2.11
N PHE A 95 17.58 6.26 -1.51
CA PHE A 95 17.14 7.53 -2.12
C PHE A 95 18.31 8.51 -2.29
N LYS A 96 19.21 8.59 -1.31
CA LYS A 96 20.47 9.34 -1.42
C LYS A 96 21.32 8.84 -2.58
N LYS A 97 21.50 7.51 -2.70
CA LYS A 97 22.31 6.88 -3.76
C LYS A 97 21.77 7.16 -5.16
N ILE A 98 20.46 7.33 -5.33
CA ILE A 98 19.85 7.61 -6.63
C ILE A 98 19.58 9.09 -6.89
N GLY A 99 20.00 9.98 -5.98
CA GLY A 99 19.86 11.44 -6.12
C GLY A 99 18.43 11.97 -5.96
N LEU A 100 17.57 11.26 -5.23
CA LEU A 100 16.21 11.72 -4.88
C LEU A 100 16.25 12.46 -3.55
N ASN A 101 16.61 13.75 -3.59
CA ASN A 101 16.78 14.58 -2.40
C ASN A 101 15.48 15.21 -1.87
N ASN A 102 14.37 15.01 -2.56
CA ASN A 102 13.05 15.53 -2.20
C ASN A 102 12.19 14.51 -1.43
N ALA A 103 12.80 13.43 -0.96
CA ALA A 103 12.18 12.46 -0.06
C ALA A 103 13.12 12.13 1.10
N SER A 104 12.57 12.00 2.30
CA SER A 104 13.27 11.64 3.53
C SER A 104 12.46 10.68 4.36
N PHE A 105 13.13 9.82 5.14
CA PHE A 105 12.47 8.80 5.94
C PHE A 105 12.85 8.94 7.41
N GLY A 106 11.88 8.71 8.29
CA GLY A 106 12.09 8.82 9.73
C GLY A 106 11.22 7.86 10.53
N PHE A 107 11.66 7.58 11.75
CA PHE A 107 10.90 6.76 12.69
C PHE A 107 9.66 7.52 13.18
N ALA A 108 8.49 6.87 13.15
CA ALA A 108 7.30 7.37 13.81
C ALA A 108 6.32 6.24 14.17
N ASP A 109 5.79 6.33 15.38
CA ASP A 109 4.61 5.60 15.82
C ASP A 109 3.39 6.48 15.50
N LEU A 110 2.54 6.03 14.59
CA LEU A 110 1.40 6.79 14.10
C LEU A 110 0.37 7.12 15.20
N THR A 111 0.34 6.34 16.27
CA THR A 111 -0.53 6.62 17.43
C THR A 111 -0.09 7.87 18.22
N LYS A 112 1.18 8.28 18.04
CA LYS A 112 1.79 9.43 18.73
C LYS A 112 2.23 10.53 17.75
N PHE A 113 2.36 10.20 16.46
CA PHE A 113 2.85 11.12 15.45
C PHE A 113 1.80 12.15 15.05
N SER A 114 2.16 13.42 15.16
CA SER A 114 1.36 14.52 14.64
C SER A 114 2.28 15.71 14.34
N GLU A 115 2.21 16.24 13.14
CA GLU A 115 2.88 17.48 12.72
C GLU A 115 1.79 18.46 12.24
N PRO A 116 1.26 19.32 13.12
CA PRO A 116 0.08 20.11 12.83
C PRO A 116 0.20 20.94 11.54
N GLU A 117 -0.80 20.81 10.67
CA GLU A 117 -0.97 21.60 9.44
C GLU A 117 0.27 21.64 8.53
N ASN A 118 0.99 20.53 8.47
CA ASN A 118 2.22 20.42 7.67
C ASN A 118 1.98 19.83 6.27
N TYR A 119 1.00 18.93 6.12
CA TYR A 119 0.86 18.14 4.91
C TYR A 119 -0.35 18.54 4.04
N ASN A 120 -0.15 18.51 2.73
CA ASN A 120 -1.20 18.69 1.74
C ASN A 120 -1.86 17.37 1.36
N LEU A 121 -1.10 16.27 1.48
CA LEU A 121 -1.55 14.90 1.25
C LEU A 121 -0.93 13.99 2.31
N VAL A 122 -1.75 13.13 2.92
CA VAL A 122 -1.30 11.97 3.70
C VAL A 122 -1.74 10.72 2.96
N ILE A 123 -0.82 9.81 2.70
CA ILE A 123 -1.11 8.47 2.18
C ILE A 123 -0.81 7.43 3.27
N CYS A 124 -1.66 6.41 3.37
CA CYS A 124 -1.52 5.31 4.32
C CYS A 124 -2.03 4.03 3.65
N VAL A 125 -1.12 3.11 3.34
CA VAL A 125 -1.43 1.94 2.51
C VAL A 125 -1.02 0.66 3.21
N ASP A 126 -2.00 -0.21 3.50
CA ASP A 126 -1.83 -1.48 4.22
C ASP A 126 -1.11 -1.30 5.58
N VAL A 127 -1.63 -0.40 6.40
CA VAL A 127 -1.09 -0.07 7.73
C VAL A 127 -2.17 -0.06 8.79
N MET A 128 -3.36 0.51 8.47
CA MET A 128 -4.41 0.74 9.47
C MET A 128 -4.99 -0.55 10.04
N GLU A 129 -4.94 -1.65 9.31
CA GLU A 129 -5.35 -2.98 9.77
C GLU A 129 -4.47 -3.55 10.88
N HIS A 130 -3.26 -3.02 11.06
CA HIS A 130 -2.30 -3.42 12.09
C HIS A 130 -2.38 -2.55 13.36
N ILE A 131 -3.17 -1.48 13.36
CA ILE A 131 -3.19 -0.51 14.47
C ILE A 131 -4.52 -0.60 15.22
N GLU A 132 -4.45 -0.93 16.51
CA GLU A 132 -5.63 -1.05 17.37
C GLU A 132 -6.29 0.31 17.62
N GLU A 133 -5.49 1.35 17.94
CA GLU A 133 -5.94 2.71 18.19
C GLU A 133 -6.13 3.53 16.87
N ASP A 134 -6.82 2.98 15.87
CA ASP A 134 -6.95 3.57 14.55
C ASP A 134 -7.66 4.94 14.54
N GLU A 135 -8.65 5.16 15.40
CA GLU A 135 -9.33 6.46 15.52
C GLU A 135 -8.38 7.56 15.98
N LYS A 136 -7.44 7.24 16.84
CA LYS A 136 -6.39 8.15 17.27
C LYS A 136 -5.46 8.50 16.10
N VAL A 137 -5.12 7.51 15.28
CA VAL A 137 -4.32 7.73 14.05
C VAL A 137 -5.07 8.61 13.07
N PHE A 138 -6.36 8.38 12.81
CA PHE A 138 -7.17 9.26 11.96
C PHE A 138 -7.22 10.70 12.49
N SER A 139 -7.34 10.88 13.82
CA SER A 139 -7.28 12.20 14.45
C SER A 139 -5.90 12.86 14.27
N ASN A 140 -4.81 12.10 14.38
CA ASN A 140 -3.45 12.58 14.14
C ASN A 140 -3.23 12.98 12.69
N PHE A 141 -3.77 12.22 11.73
CA PHE A 141 -3.73 12.59 10.30
C PHE A 141 -4.53 13.86 10.03
N TYR A 142 -5.72 14.00 10.63
CA TYR A 142 -6.52 15.22 10.51
C TYR A 142 -5.75 16.45 11.02
N LYS A 143 -5.12 16.35 12.20
CA LYS A 143 -4.29 17.43 12.76
C LYS A 143 -3.11 17.77 11.85
N SER A 144 -2.47 16.77 11.28
CA SER A 144 -1.27 16.93 10.43
C SER A 144 -1.58 17.50 9.05
N LEU A 145 -2.81 17.36 8.56
CA LEU A 145 -3.23 17.93 7.30
C LEU A 145 -3.46 19.46 7.40
N LYS A 146 -3.08 20.18 6.36
CA LYS A 146 -3.46 21.57 6.14
C LYS A 146 -4.95 21.68 5.84
N PRO A 147 -5.58 22.84 6.06
CA PRO A 147 -6.91 23.11 5.54
C PRO A 147 -6.99 22.80 4.03
N GLY A 148 -7.99 22.03 3.60
CA GLY A 148 -8.13 21.54 2.23
C GLY A 148 -7.19 20.38 1.85
N GLY A 149 -6.36 19.91 2.77
CA GLY A 149 -5.51 18.73 2.58
C GLY A 149 -6.32 17.43 2.50
N MET A 150 -5.77 16.42 1.86
CA MET A 150 -6.41 15.12 1.62
C MET A 150 -5.68 13.98 2.33
N LEU A 151 -6.46 13.12 2.99
CA LEU A 151 -6.03 11.79 3.42
C LEU A 151 -6.44 10.77 2.36
N LEU A 152 -5.52 9.85 2.01
CA LEU A 152 -5.74 8.71 1.14
C LEU A 152 -5.33 7.43 1.86
N VAL A 153 -6.30 6.58 2.17
CA VAL A 153 -6.09 5.28 2.82
C VAL A 153 -6.42 4.15 1.85
N SER A 154 -5.59 3.12 1.84
CA SER A 154 -5.91 1.82 1.24
C SER A 154 -5.67 0.72 2.27
N THR A 155 -6.63 -0.17 2.44
CA THR A 155 -6.63 -1.21 3.48
C THR A 155 -7.47 -2.40 3.01
N PRO A 156 -7.32 -3.58 3.61
CA PRO A 156 -8.29 -4.66 3.43
C PRO A 156 -9.73 -4.21 3.77
N SER A 157 -10.71 -4.84 3.14
CA SER A 157 -12.12 -4.60 3.44
C SER A 157 -12.67 -5.69 4.37
N ASP A 158 -13.82 -5.40 4.98
CA ASP A 158 -14.63 -6.34 5.78
C ASP A 158 -15.29 -7.45 4.93
N GLN A 159 -15.14 -7.42 3.59
CA GLN A 159 -15.85 -8.33 2.67
C GLN A 159 -15.03 -9.53 2.20
N GLY A 160 -14.12 -9.97 3.02
CA GLY A 160 -13.39 -11.19 2.80
C GLY A 160 -11.90 -11.01 2.90
N GLY A 161 -11.32 -11.86 3.71
CA GLY A 161 -9.89 -12.05 3.83
C GLY A 161 -9.26 -12.39 2.47
N SER A 162 -7.97 -12.23 2.39
CA SER A 162 -7.22 -12.77 1.25
C SER A 162 -7.56 -14.26 1.13
N ASP A 163 -7.93 -14.73 -0.06
CA ASP A 163 -8.13 -16.17 -0.38
C ASP A 163 -6.87 -17.04 -0.08
N VAL A 164 -5.92 -16.53 0.68
CA VAL A 164 -4.70 -17.18 1.17
C VAL A 164 -4.95 -17.91 2.50
N HIS A 165 -6.16 -17.79 3.10
CA HIS A 165 -6.55 -18.66 4.19
C HIS A 165 -6.69 -20.09 3.64
N VAL A 166 -5.60 -20.83 3.65
CA VAL A 166 -5.66 -22.26 3.83
C VAL A 166 -6.10 -22.43 5.28
N HIS A 167 -7.32 -22.92 5.49
CA HIS A 167 -7.78 -23.36 6.78
C HIS A 167 -6.95 -24.58 7.20
N ASP A 168 -5.76 -24.37 7.69
CA ASP A 168 -5.05 -25.35 8.47
C ASP A 168 -5.18 -24.93 9.94
N HIS A 169 -6.21 -25.48 10.56
CA HIS A 169 -6.23 -25.69 12.01
C HIS A 169 -5.09 -26.63 12.38
N HIS A 170 -3.86 -26.12 12.43
CA HIS A 170 -2.77 -26.77 13.11
C HIS A 170 -2.33 -25.91 14.29
N GLU A 171 -2.68 -26.44 15.45
CA GLU A 171 -2.19 -26.00 16.75
C GLU A 171 -0.67 -25.91 16.76
N ASN A 172 -0.14 -24.78 17.28
CA ASN A 172 1.15 -24.67 17.94
C ASN A 172 2.43 -25.13 17.20
N ASP A 173 2.78 -24.48 16.09
CA ASP A 173 4.17 -24.57 15.64
C ASP A 173 4.95 -23.22 15.58
N GLY A 174 4.39 -22.14 16.10
CA GLY A 174 5.11 -20.85 16.20
C GLY A 174 5.33 -20.12 14.85
N THR A 175 4.68 -20.55 13.77
CA THR A 175 4.72 -19.88 12.47
C THR A 175 3.56 -18.89 12.37
N HIS A 176 3.75 -17.66 12.88
CA HIS A 176 2.79 -16.58 12.66
C HIS A 176 2.80 -16.16 11.19
N SER A 177 1.65 -16.27 10.53
CA SER A 177 1.42 -15.74 9.17
C SER A 177 1.44 -14.21 9.19
N PHE A 178 1.71 -13.56 8.05
CA PHE A 178 1.61 -12.10 7.92
C PHE A 178 0.20 -11.57 8.28
N ILE A 179 -0.81 -12.40 8.18
CA ILE A 179 -2.21 -12.12 8.51
C ILE A 179 -2.44 -12.15 10.02
N ASP A 180 -1.65 -12.91 10.79
CA ASP A 180 -1.77 -13.00 12.26
C ASP A 180 -1.36 -11.70 12.97
N GLU A 181 -0.78 -10.73 12.25
CA GLU A 181 -0.48 -9.39 12.75
C GLU A 181 -1.62 -8.39 12.52
N HIS A 182 -2.70 -8.78 11.83
CA HIS A 182 -3.87 -7.94 11.68
C HIS A 182 -4.69 -7.93 12.97
N VAL A 183 -4.92 -6.74 13.51
CA VAL A 183 -5.81 -6.56 14.67
C VAL A 183 -7.28 -6.51 14.25
N ARG A 184 -7.54 -6.44 12.93
CA ARG A 184 -8.87 -6.46 12.31
C ARG A 184 -8.84 -7.04 10.90
N ASP A 185 -9.93 -7.67 10.47
CA ASP A 185 -10.04 -8.25 9.12
C ASP A 185 -10.05 -7.21 7.98
N GLY A 186 -10.37 -5.97 8.31
CA GLY A 186 -10.47 -4.84 7.38
C GLY A 186 -11.55 -3.85 7.79
N TYR A 187 -11.93 -2.96 6.87
CA TYR A 187 -12.92 -1.90 7.11
C TYR A 187 -14.11 -2.03 6.17
N GLY A 188 -15.31 -1.77 6.73
CA GLY A 188 -16.50 -1.48 5.94
C GLY A 188 -16.53 -0.01 5.51
N ILE A 189 -17.26 0.29 4.41
CA ILE A 189 -17.41 1.67 3.91
C ILE A 189 -18.06 2.57 4.97
N GLU A 190 -19.09 2.08 5.65
CA GLU A 190 -19.80 2.85 6.68
C GLU A 190 -18.93 3.09 7.91
N ASP A 191 -18.20 2.05 8.37
CA ASP A 191 -17.30 2.14 9.52
C ASP A 191 -16.19 3.16 9.30
N ILE A 192 -15.45 3.05 8.19
CA ILE A 192 -14.35 3.98 7.93
C ILE A 192 -14.83 5.42 7.76
N ASN A 193 -15.97 5.64 7.08
CA ASN A 193 -16.55 6.98 6.97
C ASN A 193 -16.99 7.56 8.32
N ALA A 194 -17.56 6.74 9.21
CA ALA A 194 -17.93 7.15 10.56
C ALA A 194 -16.68 7.53 11.38
N LYS A 195 -15.61 6.74 11.33
CA LYS A 195 -14.34 7.03 12.02
C LYS A 195 -13.69 8.32 11.49
N LEU A 196 -13.63 8.50 10.17
CA LEU A 196 -13.12 9.72 9.55
C LEU A 196 -13.92 10.96 9.96
N LYS A 197 -15.26 10.84 10.03
CA LYS A 197 -16.12 11.93 10.51
C LYS A 197 -15.84 12.26 11.98
N ARG A 198 -15.68 11.25 12.86
CA ARG A 198 -15.32 11.47 14.27
C ARG A 198 -13.95 12.12 14.43
N ALA A 199 -13.00 11.81 13.53
CA ALA A 199 -11.68 12.44 13.50
C ALA A 199 -11.70 13.91 13.06
N GLY A 200 -12.82 14.42 12.49
CA GLY A 200 -13.01 15.82 12.11
C GLY A 200 -13.04 16.09 10.60
N PHE A 201 -12.88 15.07 9.74
CA PHE A 201 -12.92 15.26 8.30
C PHE A 201 -14.29 15.76 7.83
N SER A 202 -14.30 16.83 7.03
CA SER A 202 -15.53 17.49 6.56
C SER A 202 -16.22 16.68 5.46
N LYS A 203 -15.44 15.94 4.66
CA LYS A 203 -15.92 15.10 3.56
C LYS A 203 -15.09 13.82 3.51
N SER A 204 -15.76 12.69 3.25
CA SER A 204 -15.09 11.43 2.95
C SER A 204 -15.78 10.68 1.82
N GLU A 205 -15.00 9.91 1.06
CA GLU A 205 -15.45 9.04 -0.01
C GLU A 205 -14.72 7.70 0.14
N ALA A 206 -15.44 6.61 0.33
CA ALA A 206 -14.88 5.28 0.38
C ALA A 206 -15.51 4.37 -0.68
N PHE A 207 -14.72 3.46 -1.23
CA PHE A 207 -15.17 2.50 -2.24
C PHE A 207 -14.34 1.22 -2.17
N TYR A 208 -14.96 0.11 -2.56
CA TYR A 208 -14.27 -1.17 -2.65
C TYR A 208 -13.37 -1.24 -3.87
N GLN A 209 -12.19 -1.82 -3.70
CA GLN A 209 -11.28 -2.27 -4.74
C GLN A 209 -11.18 -3.80 -4.72
N TYR A 210 -10.55 -4.40 -5.72
CA TYR A 210 -10.57 -5.85 -5.90
C TYR A 210 -12.01 -6.40 -5.97
N GLY A 211 -12.86 -5.77 -6.77
CA GLY A 211 -14.15 -6.30 -7.15
C GLY A 211 -14.02 -7.58 -7.99
N PRO A 212 -15.08 -8.07 -8.64
CA PRO A 212 -15.02 -9.30 -9.43
C PRO A 212 -13.86 -9.36 -10.44
N PRO A 213 -13.61 -8.32 -11.28
CA PRO A 213 -12.47 -8.35 -12.20
C PRO A 213 -11.13 -8.31 -11.46
N GLY A 214 -11.01 -7.51 -10.38
CA GLY A 214 -9.78 -7.41 -9.59
C GLY A 214 -9.45 -8.69 -8.85
N LYS A 215 -10.45 -9.40 -8.30
CA LYS A 215 -10.26 -10.73 -7.69
C LYS A 215 -9.71 -11.74 -8.69
N LEU A 216 -10.25 -11.76 -9.93
CA LEU A 216 -9.76 -12.66 -10.97
C LEU A 216 -8.34 -12.28 -11.39
N SER A 217 -8.07 -11.00 -11.59
CA SER A 217 -6.73 -10.51 -11.89
C SER A 217 -5.72 -10.93 -10.82
N TRP A 218 -6.06 -10.74 -9.53
CA TRP A 218 -5.20 -11.12 -8.41
C TRP A 218 -4.92 -12.64 -8.39
N LYS A 219 -5.93 -13.46 -8.66
CA LYS A 219 -5.74 -14.92 -8.77
C LYS A 219 -4.72 -15.27 -9.86
N LEU A 220 -4.83 -14.65 -11.04
CA LEU A 220 -3.93 -14.89 -12.16
C LEU A 220 -2.53 -14.33 -11.94
N SER A 221 -2.41 -13.10 -11.41
CA SER A 221 -1.13 -12.41 -11.32
C SER A 221 -0.35 -12.68 -10.04
N MET A 222 -1.02 -13.11 -8.96
CA MET A 222 -0.39 -13.29 -7.64
C MET A 222 -0.64 -14.68 -7.05
N LYS A 223 -1.90 -15.09 -6.86
CA LYS A 223 -2.23 -16.33 -6.13
C LYS A 223 -1.60 -17.56 -6.79
N TYR A 224 -1.89 -17.79 -8.06
CA TYR A 224 -1.37 -18.98 -8.76
C TYR A 224 0.16 -19.00 -8.87
N PRO A 225 0.85 -17.89 -9.23
CA PRO A 225 2.31 -17.84 -9.19
C PRO A 225 2.90 -18.14 -7.80
N ILE A 226 2.30 -17.61 -6.72
CA ILE A 226 2.76 -17.89 -5.35
C ILE A 226 2.60 -19.38 -5.03
N VAL A 227 1.44 -19.97 -5.33
CA VAL A 227 1.20 -21.41 -5.12
C VAL A 227 2.18 -22.26 -5.92
N MET A 228 2.42 -21.93 -7.20
CA MET A 228 3.41 -22.62 -8.04
C MET A 228 4.80 -22.60 -7.39
N LEU A 229 5.28 -21.43 -6.97
CA LEU A 229 6.60 -21.28 -6.35
C LEU A 229 6.71 -21.98 -5.00
N ASN A 230 5.64 -22.00 -4.22
CA ASN A 230 5.62 -22.74 -2.95
C ASN A 230 5.62 -24.26 -3.17
N THR A 231 5.09 -24.74 -4.31
CA THR A 231 5.10 -26.16 -4.64
C THR A 231 6.46 -26.65 -5.12
N SER A 232 7.13 -25.90 -6.00
CA SER A 232 8.46 -26.27 -6.52
C SER A 232 9.20 -25.09 -7.14
N TYR A 233 10.52 -25.01 -6.90
CA TYR A 233 11.41 -24.04 -7.55
C TYR A 233 11.50 -24.22 -9.07
N LEU A 234 11.14 -25.39 -9.62
CA LEU A 234 11.07 -25.61 -11.07
C LEU A 234 10.08 -24.66 -11.74
N PHE A 235 9.07 -24.18 -11.04
CA PHE A 235 8.13 -23.20 -11.57
C PHE A 235 8.77 -21.84 -11.90
N PHE A 236 9.97 -21.51 -11.40
CA PHE A 236 10.69 -20.32 -11.88
C PHE A 236 10.95 -20.35 -13.38
N ILE A 237 11.11 -21.54 -13.98
CA ILE A 237 11.30 -21.71 -15.43
C ILE A 237 9.98 -21.51 -16.18
N ILE A 238 8.85 -21.92 -15.59
CA ILE A 238 7.53 -21.89 -16.22
C ILE A 238 6.88 -20.50 -16.08
N LEU A 239 7.14 -19.76 -14.99
CA LEU A 239 6.52 -18.49 -14.70
C LEU A 239 6.64 -17.44 -15.81
N PRO A 240 7.76 -17.27 -16.53
CA PRO A 240 7.83 -16.31 -17.62
C PRO A 240 6.81 -16.61 -18.73
N PHE A 241 6.62 -17.87 -19.08
CA PHE A 241 5.62 -18.31 -20.07
C PHE A 241 4.20 -18.14 -19.55
N TYR A 242 3.98 -18.49 -18.28
CA TYR A 242 2.71 -18.28 -17.61
C TYR A 242 2.31 -16.80 -17.65
N TYR A 243 3.21 -15.88 -17.26
CA TYR A 243 2.93 -14.45 -17.30
C TYR A 243 2.78 -13.91 -18.71
N LEU A 244 3.50 -14.43 -19.70
CA LEU A 244 3.32 -14.05 -21.09
C LEU A 244 1.86 -14.26 -21.55
N LEU A 245 1.25 -15.34 -21.09
CA LEU A 245 -0.14 -15.69 -21.44
C LEU A 245 -1.17 -14.95 -20.56
N THR A 246 -0.97 -14.93 -19.24
CA THR A 246 -2.01 -14.48 -18.28
C THR A 246 -1.95 -12.99 -18.00
N PHE A 247 -0.77 -12.37 -18.12
CA PHE A 247 -0.57 -10.99 -17.72
C PHE A 247 -1.34 -9.97 -18.56
N PRO A 248 -1.46 -10.10 -19.91
CA PRO A 248 -2.31 -9.20 -20.69
C PRO A 248 -3.77 -9.20 -20.22
N PHE A 249 -4.32 -10.37 -19.86
CA PHE A 249 -5.67 -10.47 -19.30
C PHE A 249 -5.77 -9.80 -17.93
N SER A 250 -4.76 -9.99 -17.07
CA SER A 250 -4.71 -9.34 -15.78
C SER A 250 -4.69 -7.82 -15.90
N LEU A 251 -3.98 -7.25 -16.86
CA LEU A 251 -3.97 -5.81 -17.13
C LEU A 251 -5.35 -5.29 -17.55
N ILE A 252 -6.05 -6.02 -18.41
CA ILE A 252 -7.41 -5.67 -18.86
C ILE A 252 -8.38 -5.72 -17.66
N LEU A 253 -8.28 -6.76 -16.84
CA LEU A 253 -9.10 -6.91 -15.64
C LEU A 253 -8.82 -5.79 -14.61
N ASN A 254 -7.56 -5.44 -14.39
CA ASN A 254 -7.17 -4.32 -13.53
C ASN A 254 -7.74 -2.99 -14.05
N TYR A 255 -7.71 -2.77 -15.36
CA TYR A 255 -8.28 -1.57 -15.94
C TYR A 255 -9.79 -1.46 -15.69
N PHE A 256 -10.53 -2.56 -15.84
CA PHE A 256 -11.96 -2.59 -15.55
C PHE A 256 -12.24 -2.43 -14.05
N ASP A 257 -11.42 -3.03 -13.18
CA ASP A 257 -11.57 -2.83 -11.74
C ASP A 257 -11.38 -1.35 -11.35
N VAL A 258 -10.31 -0.73 -11.82
CA VAL A 258 -10.01 0.67 -11.50
C VAL A 258 -11.05 1.65 -12.06
N LYS A 259 -11.70 1.32 -13.18
CA LYS A 259 -12.79 2.15 -13.76
C LYS A 259 -14.15 1.86 -13.14
N GLY A 260 -14.38 0.65 -12.69
CA GLY A 260 -15.65 0.21 -12.12
C GLY A 260 -15.95 0.82 -10.76
N LYS A 261 -17.22 0.79 -10.40
CA LYS A 261 -17.68 0.96 -9.01
C LYS A 261 -18.19 -0.38 -8.52
N HIS A 262 -17.56 -0.88 -7.46
CA HIS A 262 -17.87 -2.22 -6.95
C HIS A 262 -18.74 -2.13 -5.69
N LYS A 263 -19.78 -2.95 -5.63
CA LYS A 263 -20.61 -3.13 -4.42
C LYS A 263 -19.89 -3.97 -3.37
N THR A 264 -18.96 -4.81 -3.84
CA THR A 264 -18.16 -5.72 -2.99
C THR A 264 -16.73 -5.77 -3.50
N GLY A 265 -15.77 -5.99 -2.60
CA GLY A 265 -14.36 -6.14 -2.96
C GLY A 265 -13.53 -6.48 -1.73
N THR A 266 -12.37 -7.12 -1.90
CA THR A 266 -11.52 -7.54 -0.77
C THR A 266 -10.58 -6.44 -0.27
N GLY A 267 -10.54 -5.31 -0.92
CA GLY A 267 -9.83 -4.12 -0.45
C GLY A 267 -10.73 -2.90 -0.48
N LEU A 268 -10.34 -1.86 0.22
CA LEU A 268 -11.05 -0.59 0.35
C LEU A 268 -10.08 0.56 0.14
N VAL A 269 -10.54 1.59 -0.56
CA VAL A 269 -9.87 2.90 -0.65
C VAL A 269 -10.78 3.95 -0.04
N ALA A 270 -10.22 4.77 0.85
CA ALA A 270 -10.91 5.94 1.39
C ALA A 270 -10.12 7.22 1.10
N LYS A 271 -10.83 8.28 0.77
CA LYS A 271 -10.32 9.64 0.64
C LYS A 271 -11.09 10.50 1.63
N ALA A 272 -10.40 11.39 2.34
CA ALA A 272 -11.04 12.34 3.24
C ALA A 272 -10.36 13.70 3.15
N TRP A 273 -11.12 14.77 3.34
CA TRP A 273 -10.64 16.15 3.22
C TRP A 273 -10.87 16.92 4.53
N LYS A 274 -9.82 17.63 4.96
CA LYS A 274 -9.89 18.57 6.09
C LYS A 274 -10.59 19.85 5.74
#